data_61f14bc8cf2219c7718b1fcaab92b31b
#
_entry.id   61f14bc8cf2219c7718b1fcaab92b31b
#
_cell.length_a   1.000
_cell.length_b   1.000
_cell.length_c   1.000
_cell.angle_alpha   90.00
_cell.angle_beta   90.00
_cell.angle_gamma   90.00
#
_symmetry.space_group_name_H-M   'P 1'
#
loop_
_entity.id
_entity.type
_entity.pdbx_description
1 polymer ?
#
loop_
_entity_poly.entity_id
_entity_poly.type
_entity_poly.pdbx_seq_one_letter_code
_entity_poly.pdbx_strand_id
1 'polypeptide(L)'
;NKMLDIKFVRENPEVVKQNIRNKFQDNKLELVDKVLELDKENREIKQEVEALRAERNKISKQIGALMGQGKKEEAEEVKKQVAASGTRIEELSAREKEVEEEIKKIMMVIPNIIDPSVPIGKDDSENVEAERFGEPVVPDFEIPYHTDIMESFDGIDLDAAREVAGNGFYYLMGDIARLHSAILSYARDFMIDRGFTYCVPPFMIHGNVVNGVMSFAEMESMMYKIEGEDLYLIGTSEHSMIGKFIDSIIPEEKLPLTLTSYSPCFRKEKGAHGIEERGVYRIHQFEKQEMVVVCKPEDSMMWYDKLWKNTVDLFRSMDIPVRTLECCSGDLADLKVKSVDVEAWSPRQKKYFEVGSCSNLGDAQARRLKIRVNGEDGKKYLAHTLNNTVVAPPRMLIAFLENNLNADGTVSIPEVLRMYMGGKEKLVPKH
;
A
#
# COMPACT_ATOMS: atom_id res chain seq x y z
N ASN A 1 -17.89 -8.89 2.57
CA ASN A 1 -17.11 -7.95 1.77
C ASN A 1 -17.80 -6.59 1.68
N LYS A 2 -17.39 -5.68 2.56
CA LYS A 2 -17.99 -4.36 2.67
C LYS A 2 -17.12 -3.35 1.92
N MET A 3 -17.62 -2.85 0.79
CA MET A 3 -16.96 -1.83 0.00
C MET A 3 -17.23 -0.45 0.60
N LEU A 4 -16.17 0.30 0.94
CA LEU A 4 -16.31 1.65 1.46
C LEU A 4 -16.52 2.65 0.31
N ASP A 5 -17.76 2.79 -0.14
CA ASP A 5 -18.19 3.81 -1.08
C ASP A 5 -19.27 4.69 -0.43
N ILE A 6 -19.70 5.72 -1.14
CA ILE A 6 -20.73 6.62 -0.61
C ILE A 6 -22.05 5.91 -0.31
N LYS A 7 -22.39 4.89 -1.09
CA LYS A 7 -23.59 4.08 -0.86
C LYS A 7 -23.49 3.31 0.45
N PHE A 8 -22.32 2.72 0.74
CA PHE A 8 -22.07 2.01 2.00
C PHE A 8 -22.19 2.97 3.19
N VAL A 9 -21.59 4.16 3.10
CA VAL A 9 -21.67 5.19 4.16
C VAL A 9 -23.12 5.59 4.40
N ARG A 10 -23.89 5.79 3.34
CA ARG A 10 -25.30 6.14 3.41
C ARG A 10 -26.13 5.08 4.10
N GLU A 11 -25.92 3.82 3.76
CA GLU A 11 -26.68 2.69 4.30
C GLU A 11 -26.20 2.24 5.69
N ASN A 12 -24.92 2.49 6.03
CA ASN A 12 -24.28 1.99 7.24
C ASN A 12 -23.43 3.06 7.96
N PRO A 13 -23.96 4.24 8.24
CA PRO A 13 -23.15 5.32 8.86
C PRO A 13 -22.56 4.93 10.21
N GLU A 14 -23.30 4.19 11.02
CA GLU A 14 -22.80 3.77 12.35
C GLU A 14 -21.66 2.75 12.26
N VAL A 15 -21.67 1.88 11.25
CA VAL A 15 -20.55 0.95 10.99
C VAL A 15 -19.29 1.74 10.66
N VAL A 16 -19.42 2.74 9.80
CA VAL A 16 -18.29 3.61 9.40
C VAL A 16 -17.75 4.37 10.61
N LYS A 17 -18.63 4.95 11.44
CA LYS A 17 -18.25 5.67 12.66
C LYS A 17 -17.57 4.74 13.66
N GLN A 18 -18.09 3.54 13.86
CA GLN A 18 -17.48 2.57 14.78
C GLN A 18 -16.09 2.15 14.29
N ASN A 19 -15.90 1.97 12.98
CA ASN A 19 -14.60 1.68 12.40
C ASN A 19 -13.60 2.82 12.68
N ILE A 20 -14.03 4.06 12.54
CA ILE A 20 -13.22 5.25 12.86
C ILE A 20 -12.81 5.23 14.33
N ARG A 21 -13.75 4.95 15.25
CA ARG A 21 -13.45 4.84 16.69
C ARG A 21 -12.48 3.71 16.97
N ASN A 22 -12.67 2.56 16.35
CA ASN A 22 -11.79 1.41 16.50
C ASN A 22 -10.35 1.73 16.05
N LYS A 23 -10.20 2.65 15.11
CA LYS A 23 -8.89 3.12 14.61
C LYS A 23 -8.35 4.33 15.38
N PHE A 24 -9.04 4.76 16.44
CA PHE A 24 -8.65 5.91 17.28
C PHE A 24 -8.51 7.22 16.48
N GLN A 25 -9.41 7.42 15.53
CA GLN A 25 -9.44 8.60 14.67
C GLN A 25 -10.71 9.42 14.86
N ASP A 26 -11.14 9.59 16.10
CA ASP A 26 -12.41 10.25 16.47
C ASP A 26 -12.58 11.64 15.86
N ASN A 27 -11.49 12.33 15.56
CA ASN A 27 -11.51 13.61 14.83
C ASN A 27 -12.14 13.53 13.45
N LYS A 28 -12.30 12.32 12.90
CA LYS A 28 -12.92 12.10 11.58
C LYS A 28 -14.41 11.76 11.67
N LEU A 29 -14.97 11.61 12.85
CA LEU A 29 -16.40 11.28 13.01
C LEU A 29 -17.32 12.33 12.37
N GLU A 30 -16.97 13.61 12.49
CA GLU A 30 -17.73 14.71 11.88
C GLU A 30 -17.76 14.62 10.34
N LEU A 31 -16.73 14.05 9.73
CA LEU A 31 -16.65 13.91 8.29
C LEU A 31 -17.71 12.94 7.75
N VAL A 32 -18.11 11.96 8.55
CA VAL A 32 -19.18 11.03 8.16
C VAL A 32 -20.51 11.78 8.03
N ASP A 33 -20.85 12.61 9.01
CA ASP A 33 -22.05 13.43 8.97
C ASP A 33 -22.01 14.44 7.82
N LYS A 34 -20.87 15.08 7.62
CA LYS A 34 -20.67 16.05 6.55
C LYS A 34 -20.82 15.42 5.16
N VAL A 35 -20.22 14.25 4.94
CA VAL A 35 -20.34 13.56 3.64
C VAL A 35 -21.76 13.08 3.39
N LEU A 36 -22.52 12.73 4.42
CA LEU A 36 -23.93 12.37 4.31
C LEU A 36 -24.79 13.57 3.92
N GLU A 37 -24.52 14.74 4.50
CA GLU A 37 -25.19 15.99 4.11
C GLU A 37 -24.90 16.36 2.66
N LEU A 38 -23.65 16.27 2.25
CA LEU A 38 -23.23 16.54 0.87
C LEU A 38 -23.84 15.53 -0.11
N ASP A 39 -23.91 14.27 0.26
CA ASP A 39 -24.54 13.23 -0.56
C ASP A 39 -26.03 13.50 -0.76
N LYS A 40 -26.73 13.93 0.30
CA LYS A 40 -28.14 14.31 0.23
C LYS A 40 -28.33 15.50 -0.72
N GLU A 41 -27.52 16.55 -0.54
CA GLU A 41 -27.53 17.73 -1.43
C GLU A 41 -27.27 17.32 -2.88
N ASN A 42 -26.28 16.47 -3.12
CA ASN A 42 -25.95 16.01 -4.46
C ASN A 42 -27.12 15.26 -5.14
N ARG A 43 -27.80 14.39 -4.41
CA ARG A 43 -28.98 13.68 -4.93
C ARG A 43 -30.14 14.63 -5.22
N GLU A 44 -30.36 15.61 -4.36
CA GLU A 44 -31.37 16.64 -4.55
C GLU A 44 -31.08 17.50 -5.79
N ILE A 45 -29.81 17.90 -5.96
CA ILE A 45 -29.39 18.66 -7.16
C ILE A 45 -29.63 17.85 -8.43
N LYS A 46 -29.25 16.58 -8.45
CA LYS A 46 -29.45 15.71 -9.61
C LYS A 46 -30.90 15.56 -9.97
N GLN A 47 -31.78 15.40 -8.98
CA GLN A 47 -33.24 15.33 -9.21
C GLN A 47 -33.80 16.63 -9.77
N GLU A 48 -33.37 17.78 -9.21
CA GLU A 48 -33.83 19.10 -9.69
C GLU A 48 -33.37 19.37 -11.12
N VAL A 49 -32.08 19.08 -11.43
CA VAL A 49 -31.54 19.26 -12.78
C VAL A 49 -32.26 18.38 -13.78
N GLU A 50 -32.55 17.13 -13.45
CA GLU A 50 -33.28 16.20 -14.32
C GLU A 50 -34.71 16.69 -14.57
N ALA A 51 -35.39 17.12 -13.51
CA ALA A 51 -36.75 17.69 -13.64
C ALA A 51 -36.78 18.96 -14.50
N LEU A 52 -35.79 19.86 -14.30
CA LEU A 52 -35.68 21.09 -15.09
C LEU A 52 -35.37 20.80 -16.56
N ARG A 53 -34.52 19.84 -16.85
CA ARG A 53 -34.24 19.43 -18.23
C ARG A 53 -35.46 18.84 -18.92
N ALA A 54 -36.21 17.98 -18.22
CA ALA A 54 -37.45 17.40 -18.75
C ALA A 54 -38.50 18.48 -19.03
N GLU A 55 -38.68 19.41 -18.08
CA GLU A 55 -39.60 20.54 -18.24
C GLU A 55 -39.16 21.45 -19.37
N ARG A 56 -37.89 21.79 -19.48
CA ARG A 56 -37.33 22.60 -20.56
C ARG A 56 -37.56 21.96 -21.93
N ASN A 57 -37.39 20.66 -22.07
CA ASN A 57 -37.68 19.96 -23.33
C ASN A 57 -39.16 20.03 -23.70
N LYS A 58 -40.03 19.87 -22.72
CA LYS A 58 -41.49 20.00 -22.90
C LYS A 58 -41.87 21.41 -23.33
N ILE A 59 -41.32 22.43 -22.65
CA ILE A 59 -41.56 23.85 -22.94
C ILE A 59 -41.02 24.22 -24.33
N SER A 60 -39.84 23.72 -24.71
CA SER A 60 -39.27 23.95 -26.04
C SER A 60 -40.19 23.46 -27.18
N LYS A 61 -40.86 22.32 -26.97
CA LYS A 61 -41.87 21.83 -27.91
C LYS A 61 -43.08 22.76 -27.98
N GLN A 62 -43.49 23.33 -26.84
CA GLN A 62 -44.59 24.30 -26.77
C GLN A 62 -44.24 25.59 -27.54
N ILE A 63 -42.99 26.07 -27.48
CA ILE A 63 -42.49 27.22 -28.23
C ILE A 63 -42.70 26.97 -29.75
N GLY A 64 -42.28 25.81 -30.23
CA GLY A 64 -42.45 25.44 -31.61
C GLY A 64 -43.94 25.46 -32.06
N ALA A 65 -44.81 24.90 -31.21
CA ALA A 65 -46.25 24.91 -31.45
C ALA A 65 -46.86 26.33 -31.46
N LEU A 66 -46.46 27.17 -30.49
CA LEU A 66 -46.91 28.56 -30.39
C LEU A 66 -46.43 29.40 -31.57
N MET A 67 -45.22 29.24 -32.02
CA MET A 67 -44.68 29.91 -33.20
C MET A 67 -45.40 29.48 -34.48
N GLY A 68 -45.73 28.20 -34.61
CA GLY A 68 -46.50 27.68 -35.70
C GLY A 68 -48.00 28.22 -35.76
N GLN A 69 -48.49 28.63 -34.60
CA GLN A 69 -49.80 29.21 -34.44
C GLN A 69 -49.83 30.76 -34.58
N GLY A 70 -48.70 31.40 -34.80
CA GLY A 70 -48.56 32.84 -34.87
C GLY A 70 -48.60 33.56 -33.52
N LYS A 71 -48.57 32.87 -32.39
CA LYS A 71 -48.67 33.43 -31.03
C LYS A 71 -47.30 33.86 -30.52
N LYS A 72 -46.72 34.92 -31.12
CA LYS A 72 -45.34 35.37 -30.84
C LYS A 72 -45.14 35.89 -29.43
N GLU A 73 -46.12 36.60 -28.85
CA GLU A 73 -46.00 37.15 -27.47
C GLU A 73 -45.94 36.02 -26.43
N GLU A 74 -46.81 35.01 -26.57
CA GLU A 74 -46.81 33.82 -25.69
C GLU A 74 -45.52 33.01 -25.86
N ALA A 75 -45.02 32.88 -27.09
CA ALA A 75 -43.76 32.23 -27.37
C ALA A 75 -42.56 32.95 -26.70
N GLU A 76 -42.55 34.29 -26.71
CA GLU A 76 -41.49 35.10 -26.03
C GLU A 76 -41.54 34.92 -24.52
N GLU A 77 -42.72 34.85 -23.90
CA GLU A 77 -42.90 34.58 -22.48
C GLU A 77 -42.32 33.20 -22.11
N VAL A 78 -42.63 32.21 -22.88
CA VAL A 78 -42.15 30.83 -22.70
C VAL A 78 -40.65 30.74 -22.91
N LYS A 79 -40.05 31.48 -23.88
CA LYS A 79 -38.60 31.58 -24.08
C LYS A 79 -37.89 32.13 -22.85
N LYS A 80 -38.49 33.13 -22.16
CA LYS A 80 -37.95 33.65 -20.90
C LYS A 80 -37.90 32.59 -19.81
N GLN A 81 -38.90 31.74 -19.71
CA GLN A 81 -38.94 30.62 -18.76
C GLN A 81 -37.83 29.58 -19.06
N VAL A 82 -37.61 29.30 -20.34
CA VAL A 82 -36.52 28.39 -20.78
C VAL A 82 -35.16 28.99 -20.43
N ALA A 83 -34.95 30.29 -20.63
CA ALA A 83 -33.72 30.97 -20.27
C ALA A 83 -33.47 30.92 -18.75
N ALA A 84 -34.51 31.17 -17.94
CA ALA A 84 -34.42 31.09 -16.47
C ALA A 84 -34.06 29.65 -16.02
N SER A 85 -34.70 28.64 -16.62
CA SER A 85 -34.38 27.22 -16.36
C SER A 85 -32.95 26.88 -16.74
N GLY A 86 -32.45 27.40 -17.87
CA GLY A 86 -31.07 27.22 -18.31
C GLY A 86 -30.04 27.77 -17.31
N THR A 87 -30.30 28.99 -16.79
CA THR A 87 -29.49 29.61 -15.78
C THR A 87 -29.46 28.77 -14.49
N ARG A 88 -30.64 28.30 -14.06
CA ARG A 88 -30.74 27.47 -12.87
C ARG A 88 -29.98 26.13 -13.02
N ILE A 89 -30.07 25.51 -14.18
CA ILE A 89 -29.36 24.29 -14.51
C ILE A 89 -27.82 24.53 -14.43
N GLU A 90 -27.35 25.65 -14.97
CA GLU A 90 -25.92 26.00 -14.90
C GLU A 90 -25.46 26.20 -13.47
N GLU A 91 -26.21 26.91 -12.63
CA GLU A 91 -25.89 27.11 -11.20
C GLU A 91 -25.85 25.79 -10.46
N LEU A 92 -26.85 24.92 -10.66
CA LEU A 92 -26.92 23.62 -10.03
C LEU A 92 -25.80 22.68 -10.49
N SER A 93 -25.44 22.71 -11.77
CA SER A 93 -24.36 21.91 -12.32
C SER A 93 -23.01 22.33 -11.75
N ALA A 94 -22.79 23.62 -11.54
CA ALA A 94 -21.58 24.14 -10.90
C ALA A 94 -21.51 23.68 -9.44
N ARG A 95 -22.63 23.78 -8.71
CA ARG A 95 -22.70 23.31 -7.32
C ARG A 95 -22.51 21.79 -7.21
N GLU A 96 -23.11 21.03 -8.12
CA GLU A 96 -22.93 19.58 -8.20
C GLU A 96 -21.44 19.20 -8.28
N LYS A 97 -20.72 19.91 -9.14
CA LYS A 97 -19.26 19.68 -9.30
C LYS A 97 -18.49 19.97 -8.01
N GLU A 98 -18.81 21.07 -7.33
CA GLU A 98 -18.20 21.41 -6.04
C GLU A 98 -18.50 20.36 -4.98
N VAL A 99 -19.76 19.92 -4.89
CA VAL A 99 -20.21 18.91 -3.92
C VAL A 99 -19.52 17.57 -4.18
N GLU A 100 -19.42 17.15 -5.44
CA GLU A 100 -18.73 15.91 -5.82
C GLU A 100 -17.26 15.94 -5.46
N GLU A 101 -16.58 17.09 -5.64
CA GLU A 101 -15.18 17.26 -5.22
C GLU A 101 -15.02 17.18 -3.70
N GLU A 102 -15.93 17.81 -2.94
CA GLU A 102 -15.89 17.75 -1.47
C GLU A 102 -16.15 16.33 -0.96
N ILE A 103 -17.13 15.62 -1.55
CA ILE A 103 -17.38 14.22 -1.21
C ILE A 103 -16.15 13.38 -1.47
N LYS A 104 -15.51 13.56 -2.61
CA LYS A 104 -14.28 12.83 -2.95
C LYS A 104 -13.17 13.07 -1.93
N LYS A 105 -12.95 14.31 -1.54
CA LYS A 105 -11.93 14.66 -0.53
C LYS A 105 -12.19 13.98 0.80
N ILE A 106 -13.42 13.97 1.25
CA ILE A 106 -13.79 13.32 2.51
C ILE A 106 -13.62 11.80 2.40
N MET A 107 -14.10 11.19 1.31
CA MET A 107 -13.97 9.75 1.10
C MET A 107 -12.51 9.30 1.00
N MET A 108 -11.60 10.17 0.59
CA MET A 108 -10.17 9.89 0.53
C MET A 108 -9.51 9.81 1.91
N VAL A 109 -10.11 10.38 2.94
CA VAL A 109 -9.53 10.40 4.30
C VAL A 109 -10.28 9.51 5.30
N ILE A 110 -11.49 9.06 4.98
CA ILE A 110 -12.19 8.08 5.80
C ILE A 110 -11.48 6.73 5.65
N PRO A 111 -11.05 6.09 6.76
CA PRO A 111 -10.30 4.84 6.68
C PRO A 111 -11.17 3.68 6.17
N ASN A 112 -10.53 2.74 5.47
CA ASN A 112 -11.17 1.52 5.00
C ASN A 112 -11.71 0.70 6.19
N ILE A 113 -12.74 -0.08 5.94
CA ILE A 113 -13.36 -0.93 6.96
C ILE A 113 -12.43 -2.10 7.27
N ILE A 114 -11.99 -2.20 8.51
CA ILE A 114 -11.07 -3.26 8.94
C ILE A 114 -11.79 -4.60 9.10
N ASP A 115 -11.04 -5.69 8.92
CA ASP A 115 -11.57 -7.04 9.13
C ASP A 115 -11.96 -7.24 10.61
N PRO A 116 -13.06 -7.97 10.89
CA PRO A 116 -13.49 -8.23 12.28
C PRO A 116 -12.43 -8.92 13.15
N SER A 117 -11.49 -9.65 12.54
CA SER A 117 -10.41 -10.34 13.25
C SER A 117 -9.26 -9.43 13.70
N VAL A 118 -9.24 -8.18 13.25
CA VAL A 118 -8.19 -7.22 13.62
C VAL A 118 -8.30 -6.89 15.10
N PRO A 119 -7.22 -7.06 15.90
CA PRO A 119 -7.25 -6.70 17.31
C PRO A 119 -7.40 -5.18 17.47
N ILE A 120 -8.18 -4.78 18.47
CA ILE A 120 -8.38 -3.36 18.79
C ILE A 120 -7.23 -2.91 19.68
N GLY A 121 -6.51 -1.90 19.25
CA GLY A 121 -5.38 -1.32 19.98
C GLY A 121 -5.07 0.06 19.44
N LYS A 122 -4.39 0.86 20.24
CA LYS A 122 -4.16 2.28 19.96
C LYS A 122 -2.98 2.52 19.02
N ASP A 123 -1.91 1.78 19.22
CA ASP A 123 -0.66 1.92 18.46
C ASP A 123 0.09 0.57 18.38
N ASP A 124 1.27 0.58 17.77
CA ASP A 124 2.08 -0.61 17.54
C ASP A 124 2.48 -1.38 18.80
N SER A 125 2.47 -0.72 19.96
CA SER A 125 2.74 -1.40 21.25
C SER A 125 1.67 -2.43 21.62
N GLU A 126 0.49 -2.33 21.03
CA GLU A 126 -0.65 -3.22 21.27
C GLU A 126 -0.85 -4.25 20.15
N ASN A 127 0.08 -4.35 19.20
CA ASN A 127 0.09 -5.42 18.22
C ASN A 127 0.23 -6.78 18.90
N VAL A 128 -0.38 -7.81 18.34
CA VAL A 128 -0.53 -9.12 18.99
C VAL A 128 0.30 -10.19 18.28
N GLU A 129 1.18 -10.86 19.04
CA GLU A 129 1.91 -12.01 18.53
C GLU A 129 0.94 -13.14 18.20
N ALA A 130 1.00 -13.65 16.98
CA ALA A 130 0.15 -14.74 16.52
C ALA A 130 0.85 -16.09 16.60
N GLU A 131 2.05 -16.22 16.04
CA GLU A 131 2.73 -17.51 15.92
C GLU A 131 4.25 -17.34 15.82
N ARG A 132 4.99 -18.32 16.34
CA ARG A 132 6.45 -18.38 16.23
C ARG A 132 6.87 -19.56 15.38
N PHE A 133 7.93 -19.37 14.59
CA PHE A 133 8.50 -20.36 13.69
C PHE A 133 10.01 -20.45 13.95
N GLY A 134 10.46 -21.62 14.39
CA GLY A 134 11.84 -21.82 14.82
C GLY A 134 12.10 -21.35 16.24
N GLU A 135 13.09 -21.96 16.88
CA GLU A 135 13.46 -21.65 18.26
C GLU A 135 14.44 -20.47 18.30
N PRO A 136 14.12 -19.42 19.06
CA PRO A 136 15.09 -18.36 19.30
C PRO A 136 16.31 -18.91 20.04
N VAL A 137 17.51 -18.67 19.48
CA VAL A 137 18.77 -19.12 20.08
C VAL A 137 19.60 -17.90 20.45
N VAL A 138 20.16 -17.92 21.66
CA VAL A 138 21.15 -16.94 22.09
C VAL A 138 22.47 -17.73 22.27
N PRO A 139 23.50 -17.47 21.44
CA PRO A 139 24.76 -18.16 21.54
C PRO A 139 25.51 -17.77 22.84
N ASP A 140 26.49 -18.55 23.21
CA ASP A 140 27.30 -18.33 24.43
C ASP A 140 28.46 -17.35 24.22
N PHE A 141 28.52 -16.71 23.06
CA PHE A 141 29.49 -15.64 22.77
C PHE A 141 28.77 -14.31 22.52
N GLU A 142 29.49 -13.20 22.70
CA GLU A 142 28.95 -11.88 22.45
C GLU A 142 28.81 -11.60 20.95
N ILE A 143 27.65 -11.12 20.53
CA ILE A 143 27.41 -10.75 19.15
C ILE A 143 27.65 -9.25 19.00
N PRO A 144 28.58 -8.83 18.10
CA PRO A 144 28.80 -7.41 17.83
C PRO A 144 27.61 -6.74 17.21
N TYR A 145 27.59 -5.41 17.26
CA TYR A 145 26.61 -4.62 16.51
C TYR A 145 26.73 -4.91 15.01
N HIS A 146 25.63 -4.87 14.26
CA HIS A 146 25.62 -5.33 12.86
C HIS A 146 26.62 -4.60 11.95
N THR A 147 26.86 -3.30 12.15
CA THR A 147 27.86 -2.58 11.37
C THR A 147 29.28 -3.03 11.71
N ASP A 148 29.56 -3.40 12.96
CA ASP A 148 30.87 -3.94 13.36
C ASP A 148 31.10 -5.30 12.69
N ILE A 149 30.06 -6.14 12.59
CA ILE A 149 30.15 -7.40 11.84
C ILE A 149 30.47 -7.11 10.37
N MET A 150 29.74 -6.20 9.73
CA MET A 150 29.96 -5.85 8.33
C MET A 150 31.35 -5.26 8.08
N GLU A 151 31.81 -4.40 8.98
CA GLU A 151 33.15 -3.79 8.92
C GLU A 151 34.26 -4.84 9.01
N SER A 152 34.07 -5.91 9.77
CA SER A 152 35.04 -7.00 9.85
C SER A 152 35.30 -7.67 8.50
N PHE A 153 34.39 -7.54 7.56
CA PHE A 153 34.52 -8.02 6.18
C PHE A 153 34.92 -6.91 5.20
N ASP A 154 35.23 -5.71 5.67
CA ASP A 154 35.38 -4.49 4.85
C ASP A 154 34.13 -4.24 3.98
N GLY A 155 32.96 -4.56 4.52
CA GLY A 155 31.71 -4.68 3.78
C GLY A 155 30.77 -3.47 3.82
N ILE A 156 31.10 -2.44 4.60
CA ILE A 156 30.23 -1.25 4.73
C ILE A 156 31.08 0.02 4.93
N ASP A 157 30.62 1.12 4.35
CA ASP A 157 31.22 2.44 4.57
C ASP A 157 30.11 3.48 4.75
N LEU A 158 29.80 3.79 6.00
CA LEU A 158 28.78 4.78 6.35
C LEU A 158 29.33 6.20 6.32
N ASP A 159 30.64 6.39 6.61
CA ASP A 159 31.25 7.72 6.60
C ASP A 159 31.28 8.30 5.19
N ALA A 160 31.70 7.52 4.21
CA ALA A 160 31.66 7.95 2.82
C ALA A 160 30.21 8.22 2.34
N ALA A 161 29.27 7.39 2.72
CA ALA A 161 27.86 7.59 2.38
C ALA A 161 27.30 8.89 2.95
N ARG A 162 27.70 9.23 4.17
CA ARG A 162 27.29 10.49 4.82
C ARG A 162 27.77 11.70 4.04
N GLU A 163 29.01 11.66 3.54
CA GLU A 163 29.58 12.74 2.71
C GLU A 163 28.88 12.87 1.34
N VAL A 164 28.47 11.75 0.77
CA VAL A 164 27.86 11.72 -0.58
C VAL A 164 26.37 12.05 -0.54
N ALA A 165 25.63 11.52 0.44
CA ALA A 165 24.17 11.56 0.44
C ALA A 165 23.53 11.87 1.80
N GLY A 166 24.29 11.79 2.88
CA GLY A 166 23.81 12.04 4.24
C GLY A 166 23.53 10.75 5.02
N ASN A 167 23.01 10.93 6.23
CA ASN A 167 22.61 9.81 7.08
C ASN A 167 21.45 9.02 6.41
N GLY A 168 21.39 7.74 6.64
CA GLY A 168 20.37 6.87 6.06
C GLY A 168 20.73 6.30 4.69
N PHE A 169 21.98 6.49 4.27
CA PHE A 169 22.58 5.89 3.07
C PHE A 169 23.81 5.06 3.46
N TYR A 170 24.29 4.25 2.56
CA TYR A 170 25.39 3.31 2.82
C TYR A 170 26.09 2.93 1.53
N TYR A 171 27.34 2.49 1.66
CA TYR A 171 28.02 1.69 0.64
C TYR A 171 28.13 0.28 1.19
N LEU A 172 27.70 -0.72 0.45
CA LEU A 172 28.01 -2.13 0.73
C LEU A 172 29.10 -2.57 -0.23
N MET A 173 30.02 -3.40 0.25
CA MET A 173 31.19 -3.80 -0.54
C MET A 173 31.53 -5.27 -0.27
N GLY A 174 32.28 -5.85 -1.22
CA GLY A 174 32.87 -7.18 -1.06
C GLY A 174 31.84 -8.28 -0.78
N ASP A 175 32.17 -9.14 0.17
CA ASP A 175 31.31 -10.28 0.53
C ASP A 175 29.95 -9.86 1.06
N ILE A 176 29.86 -8.73 1.75
CA ILE A 176 28.57 -8.21 2.27
C ILE A 176 27.69 -7.76 1.10
N ALA A 177 28.24 -7.04 0.14
CA ALA A 177 27.49 -6.64 -1.07
C ALA A 177 27.03 -7.85 -1.87
N ARG A 178 27.87 -8.86 -1.99
CA ARG A 178 27.52 -10.11 -2.67
C ARG A 178 26.40 -10.85 -1.94
N LEU A 179 26.48 -10.93 -0.60
CA LEU A 179 25.44 -11.54 0.21
C LEU A 179 24.09 -10.83 0.04
N HIS A 180 24.11 -9.50 0.06
CA HIS A 180 22.94 -8.67 -0.19
C HIS A 180 22.30 -9.02 -1.53
N SER A 181 23.09 -9.07 -2.61
CA SER A 181 22.63 -9.44 -3.94
C SER A 181 22.16 -10.90 -4.01
N ALA A 182 22.86 -11.81 -3.34
CA ALA A 182 22.51 -13.23 -3.30
C ALA A 182 21.14 -13.46 -2.66
N ILE A 183 20.85 -12.77 -1.58
CA ILE A 183 19.56 -12.87 -0.89
C ILE A 183 18.42 -12.38 -1.78
N LEU A 184 18.62 -11.27 -2.49
CA LEU A 184 17.63 -10.75 -3.45
C LEU A 184 17.41 -11.73 -4.61
N SER A 185 18.46 -12.32 -5.14
CA SER A 185 18.37 -13.30 -6.22
C SER A 185 17.65 -14.57 -5.77
N TYR A 186 17.98 -15.05 -4.58
CA TYR A 186 17.30 -16.20 -4.00
C TYR A 186 15.80 -15.91 -3.78
N ALA A 187 15.48 -14.75 -3.24
CA ALA A 187 14.09 -14.35 -3.01
C ALA A 187 13.28 -14.30 -4.30
N ARG A 188 13.86 -13.75 -5.37
CA ARG A 188 13.27 -13.75 -6.70
C ARG A 188 12.95 -15.17 -7.17
N ASP A 189 13.94 -16.05 -7.14
CA ASP A 189 13.80 -17.44 -7.63
C ASP A 189 12.82 -18.24 -6.75
N PHE A 190 12.87 -18.02 -5.44
CA PHE A 190 11.93 -18.62 -4.50
C PHE A 190 10.47 -18.32 -4.87
N MET A 191 10.18 -17.08 -5.24
CA MET A 191 8.84 -16.67 -5.62
C MET A 191 8.45 -17.17 -7.02
N ILE A 192 9.39 -17.17 -7.97
CA ILE A 192 9.14 -17.74 -9.29
C ILE A 192 8.80 -19.23 -9.16
N ASP A 193 9.53 -19.96 -8.34
CA ASP A 193 9.30 -21.40 -8.10
C ASP A 193 7.94 -21.68 -7.44
N ARG A 194 7.37 -20.69 -6.75
CA ARG A 194 6.02 -20.76 -6.18
C ARG A 194 4.92 -20.27 -7.13
N GLY A 195 5.25 -20.05 -8.40
CA GLY A 195 4.28 -19.71 -9.43
C GLY A 195 4.01 -18.23 -9.62
N PHE A 196 4.81 -17.35 -9.00
CA PHE A 196 4.69 -15.91 -9.19
C PHE A 196 5.45 -15.45 -10.43
N THR A 197 4.86 -14.53 -11.18
CA THR A 197 5.49 -13.93 -12.36
C THR A 197 6.42 -12.81 -11.93
N TYR A 198 7.70 -12.90 -12.31
CA TYR A 198 8.69 -11.89 -11.99
C TYR A 198 8.51 -10.65 -12.88
N CYS A 199 8.61 -9.48 -12.26
CA CYS A 199 8.46 -8.19 -12.93
C CYS A 199 9.44 -7.16 -12.37
N VAL A 200 10.00 -6.35 -13.25
CA VAL A 200 10.77 -5.15 -12.89
C VAL A 200 9.95 -3.96 -13.36
N PRO A 201 9.31 -3.23 -12.45
CA PRO A 201 8.42 -2.12 -12.78
C PRO A 201 9.15 -0.78 -12.91
N PRO A 202 8.47 0.28 -13.36
CA PRO A 202 8.99 1.64 -13.24
C PRO A 202 9.28 2.01 -11.78
N PHE A 203 10.38 2.71 -11.53
CA PHE A 203 10.80 3.13 -10.19
C PHE A 203 10.34 4.55 -9.85
N MET A 204 9.71 5.22 -10.80
CA MET A 204 9.06 6.52 -10.64
C MET A 204 7.63 6.42 -11.17
N ILE A 205 6.69 7.05 -10.47
CA ILE A 205 5.27 6.99 -10.82
C ILE A 205 4.62 8.37 -10.77
N HIS A 206 3.54 8.55 -11.51
CA HIS A 206 2.73 9.77 -11.50
C HIS A 206 1.94 9.94 -10.20
N GLY A 207 1.62 11.20 -9.87
CA GLY A 207 0.84 11.53 -8.67
C GLY A 207 -0.53 10.86 -8.60
N ASN A 208 -1.20 10.65 -9.73
CA ASN A 208 -2.50 9.96 -9.76
C ASN A 208 -2.38 8.49 -9.32
N VAL A 209 -1.25 7.84 -9.59
CA VAL A 209 -0.98 6.48 -9.11
C VAL A 209 -0.71 6.50 -7.62
N VAL A 210 0.12 7.45 -7.14
CA VAL A 210 0.41 7.61 -5.71
C VAL A 210 -0.89 7.74 -4.91
N ASN A 211 -1.80 8.62 -5.35
CA ASN A 211 -3.07 8.86 -4.68
C ASN A 211 -3.99 7.63 -4.67
N GLY A 212 -3.79 6.71 -5.58
CA GLY A 212 -4.57 5.47 -5.64
C GLY A 212 -4.04 4.36 -4.75
N VAL A 213 -2.74 4.35 -4.44
CA VAL A 213 -2.09 3.23 -3.73
C VAL A 213 -1.84 3.48 -2.25
N MET A 214 -1.85 4.74 -1.81
CA MET A 214 -1.60 5.09 -0.40
C MET A 214 -2.44 6.27 0.05
N SER A 215 -2.51 6.48 1.37
CA SER A 215 -3.16 7.65 1.95
C SER A 215 -2.31 8.91 1.77
N PHE A 216 -2.95 10.07 1.88
CA PHE A 216 -2.25 11.36 1.82
C PHE A 216 -1.19 11.48 2.91
N ALA A 217 -1.50 11.03 4.14
CA ALA A 217 -0.57 11.07 5.26
C ALA A 217 0.68 10.23 5.00
N GLU A 218 0.51 9.03 4.44
CA GLU A 218 1.63 8.17 4.05
C GLU A 218 2.48 8.84 2.95
N MET A 219 1.84 9.44 1.96
CA MET A 219 2.53 10.13 0.87
C MET A 219 3.44 11.22 1.40
N GLU A 220 2.94 12.09 2.28
CA GLU A 220 3.72 13.19 2.85
C GLU A 220 4.93 12.72 3.67
N SER A 221 4.77 11.64 4.44
CA SER A 221 5.83 11.12 5.30
C SER A 221 6.87 10.27 4.58
N MET A 222 6.52 9.72 3.42
CA MET A 222 7.31 8.70 2.74
C MET A 222 7.95 9.17 1.43
N MET A 223 7.20 9.86 0.56
CA MET A 223 7.55 9.96 -0.85
C MET A 223 8.49 11.11 -1.18
N TYR A 224 9.54 10.82 -1.96
CA TYR A 224 10.35 11.82 -2.64
C TYR A 224 9.70 12.19 -3.98
N LYS A 225 9.62 13.49 -4.26
CA LYS A 225 9.12 13.99 -5.54
C LYS A 225 10.27 14.53 -6.38
N ILE A 226 10.24 14.28 -7.67
CA ILE A 226 11.18 14.87 -8.63
C ILE A 226 10.76 16.31 -8.88
N GLU A 227 11.69 17.25 -8.67
CA GLU A 227 11.44 18.67 -8.88
C GLU A 227 11.12 18.97 -10.34
N GLY A 228 10.04 19.72 -10.57
CA GLY A 228 9.63 20.15 -11.92
C GLY A 228 8.88 19.10 -12.72
N GLU A 229 8.64 17.91 -12.16
CA GLU A 229 7.96 16.81 -12.86
C GLU A 229 6.87 16.17 -12.02
N ASP A 230 5.84 15.63 -12.67
CA ASP A 230 4.84 14.79 -12.00
C ASP A 230 5.35 13.36 -11.85
N LEU A 231 6.46 13.22 -11.14
CA LEU A 231 7.08 11.93 -10.86
C LEU A 231 7.50 11.84 -9.40
N TYR A 232 7.24 10.69 -8.80
CA TYR A 232 7.62 10.34 -7.43
C TYR A 232 8.47 9.08 -7.45
N LEU A 233 9.53 9.06 -6.67
CA LEU A 233 10.30 7.84 -6.46
C LEU A 233 9.47 6.87 -5.61
N ILE A 234 9.41 5.62 -6.03
CA ILE A 234 8.61 4.62 -5.30
C ILE A 234 9.26 4.25 -3.96
N GLY A 235 8.44 4.09 -2.94
CA GLY A 235 8.85 3.56 -1.64
C GLY A 235 8.74 2.04 -1.55
N THR A 236 8.10 1.42 -2.53
CA THR A 236 7.95 -0.03 -2.72
C THR A 236 7.48 -0.30 -4.14
N SER A 237 7.87 -1.42 -4.72
CA SER A 237 7.40 -1.82 -6.06
C SER A 237 5.89 -2.11 -6.10
N GLU A 238 5.25 -2.35 -4.95
CA GLU A 238 3.79 -2.46 -4.85
C GLU A 238 3.10 -1.30 -5.56
N HIS A 239 3.58 -0.08 -5.36
CA HIS A 239 2.97 1.12 -5.94
C HIS A 239 2.91 1.05 -7.47
N SER A 240 4.02 0.73 -8.10
CA SER A 240 4.09 0.59 -9.55
C SER A 240 3.32 -0.63 -10.05
N MET A 241 3.36 -1.71 -9.30
CA MET A 241 2.70 -2.96 -9.71
C MET A 241 1.18 -2.82 -9.69
N ILE A 242 0.63 -2.17 -8.67
CA ILE A 242 -0.81 -1.88 -8.64
C ILE A 242 -1.16 -0.83 -9.70
N GLY A 243 -0.31 0.18 -9.87
CA GLY A 243 -0.46 1.20 -10.91
C GLY A 243 -0.51 0.63 -12.33
N LYS A 244 0.11 -0.52 -12.57
CA LYS A 244 0.05 -1.24 -13.86
C LYS A 244 -1.38 -1.48 -14.32
N PHE A 245 -2.32 -1.62 -13.40
CA PHE A 245 -3.71 -1.96 -13.69
C PHE A 245 -4.66 -0.75 -13.67
N ILE A 246 -4.11 0.47 -13.60
CA ILE A 246 -4.94 1.68 -13.59
C ILE A 246 -5.93 1.69 -14.76
N ASP A 247 -7.19 1.98 -14.44
CA ASP A 247 -8.31 2.07 -15.41
C ASP A 247 -8.43 0.86 -16.32
N SER A 248 -8.19 -0.34 -15.79
CA SER A 248 -8.27 -1.58 -16.56
C SER A 248 -9.49 -2.42 -16.18
N ILE A 249 -9.88 -3.28 -17.11
CA ILE A 249 -10.92 -4.28 -16.92
C ILE A 249 -10.24 -5.64 -17.15
N ILE A 250 -10.08 -6.41 -16.07
CA ILE A 250 -9.40 -7.69 -16.10
C ILE A 250 -10.41 -8.81 -16.35
N PRO A 251 -10.19 -9.68 -17.35
CA PRO A 251 -11.01 -10.88 -17.49
C PRO A 251 -10.91 -11.76 -16.24
N GLU A 252 -12.05 -12.21 -15.72
CA GLU A 252 -12.10 -12.98 -14.48
C GLU A 252 -11.28 -14.27 -14.54
N GLU A 253 -11.22 -14.91 -15.71
CA GLU A 253 -10.44 -16.12 -15.93
C GLU A 253 -8.93 -15.95 -15.77
N LYS A 254 -8.43 -14.70 -15.79
CA LYS A 254 -7.02 -14.40 -15.56
C LYS A 254 -6.65 -14.29 -14.07
N LEU A 255 -7.65 -14.25 -13.20
CA LEU A 255 -7.41 -14.15 -11.76
C LEU A 255 -7.17 -15.53 -11.13
N PRO A 256 -6.31 -15.64 -10.11
CA PRO A 256 -5.55 -14.56 -9.51
C PRO A 256 -4.34 -14.17 -10.37
N LEU A 257 -3.94 -12.90 -10.29
CA LEU A 257 -2.66 -12.44 -10.80
C LEU A 257 -1.68 -12.46 -9.62
N THR A 258 -0.66 -13.29 -9.73
CA THR A 258 0.36 -13.48 -8.70
C THR A 258 1.70 -13.00 -9.23
N LEU A 259 2.17 -11.86 -8.71
CA LEU A 259 3.32 -11.15 -9.23
C LEU A 259 4.39 -10.98 -8.15
N THR A 260 5.64 -11.09 -8.54
CA THR A 260 6.77 -10.78 -7.67
C THR A 260 7.64 -9.74 -8.35
N SER A 261 7.98 -8.70 -7.63
CA SER A 261 8.65 -7.54 -8.22
C SER A 261 9.87 -7.11 -7.43
N TYR A 262 10.89 -6.66 -8.17
CA TYR A 262 12.10 -6.08 -7.61
C TYR A 262 12.10 -4.57 -7.84
N SER A 263 12.53 -3.83 -6.83
CA SER A 263 12.89 -2.42 -7.00
C SER A 263 13.83 -1.93 -5.92
N PRO A 264 14.60 -0.85 -6.19
CA PRO A 264 15.04 0.02 -5.12
C PRO A 264 13.81 0.71 -4.52
N CYS A 265 13.93 1.08 -3.25
CA CYS A 265 12.88 1.76 -2.49
C CYS A 265 13.47 3.01 -1.86
N PHE A 266 12.75 4.11 -1.96
CA PHE A 266 13.19 5.40 -1.43
C PHE A 266 12.15 5.93 -0.46
N ARG A 267 12.56 6.25 0.78
CA ARG A 267 11.66 6.74 1.82
C ARG A 267 12.27 7.89 2.60
N LYS A 268 11.49 8.95 2.79
CA LYS A 268 11.90 10.08 3.62
C LYS A 268 12.02 9.71 5.09
N GLU A 269 11.26 8.70 5.54
CA GLU A 269 11.23 8.25 6.93
C GLU A 269 10.95 9.39 7.93
N LYS A 270 10.04 10.29 7.57
CA LYS A 270 9.57 11.36 8.46
C LYS A 270 8.57 10.78 9.45
N GLY A 271 8.99 10.53 10.66
CA GLY A 271 8.15 9.95 11.70
C GLY A 271 8.85 9.90 13.05
N ALA A 272 8.18 9.31 14.05
CA ALA A 272 8.63 9.30 15.44
C ALA A 272 9.99 8.61 15.64
N HIS A 273 10.36 7.69 14.78
CA HIS A 273 11.60 6.91 14.92
C HIS A 273 12.79 7.48 14.14
N GLY A 274 12.53 8.27 13.07
CA GLY A 274 13.58 8.91 12.28
C GLY A 274 14.64 7.98 11.71
N ILE A 275 15.69 8.58 11.12
CA ILE A 275 16.83 7.86 10.56
C ILE A 275 17.87 7.60 11.64
N GLU A 276 18.48 6.40 11.62
CA GLU A 276 19.63 6.08 12.49
C GLU A 276 20.89 6.79 12.00
N GLU A 277 21.67 7.33 12.94
CA GLU A 277 22.98 7.91 12.63
C GLU A 277 24.00 6.81 12.28
N ARG A 278 23.86 5.65 12.91
CA ARG A 278 24.69 4.48 12.73
C ARG A 278 23.83 3.25 12.56
N GLY A 279 24.08 2.48 11.52
CA GLY A 279 23.36 1.26 11.27
C GLY A 279 22.56 1.30 9.97
N VAL A 280 21.87 0.19 9.68
CA VAL A 280 21.08 0.01 8.46
C VAL A 280 19.65 -0.46 8.73
N TYR A 281 19.17 -0.24 9.97
CA TYR A 281 17.81 -0.60 10.34
C TYR A 281 16.77 0.35 9.71
N ARG A 282 16.98 1.66 9.84
CA ARG A 282 16.09 2.69 9.29
C ARG A 282 16.87 3.62 8.37
N ILE A 283 16.58 3.55 7.09
CA ILE A 283 17.37 4.11 6.01
C ILE A 283 16.48 4.72 4.94
N HIS A 284 17.03 5.65 4.16
CA HIS A 284 16.33 6.31 3.05
C HIS A 284 16.26 5.46 1.79
N GLN A 285 17.20 4.54 1.60
CA GLN A 285 17.33 3.74 0.39
C GLN A 285 17.57 2.29 0.77
N PHE A 286 16.81 1.39 0.15
CA PHE A 286 17.01 -0.06 0.26
C PHE A 286 16.49 -0.74 -1.00
N GLU A 287 16.70 -2.03 -1.11
CA GLU A 287 16.17 -2.84 -2.21
C GLU A 287 15.19 -3.86 -1.65
N LYS A 288 14.20 -4.22 -2.45
CA LYS A 288 13.16 -5.13 -1.99
C LYS A 288 12.68 -6.04 -3.12
N GLN A 289 12.48 -7.31 -2.78
CA GLN A 289 11.65 -8.23 -3.54
C GLN A 289 10.28 -8.26 -2.88
N GLU A 290 9.22 -8.06 -3.67
CA GLU A 290 7.84 -7.90 -3.20
C GLU A 290 6.94 -8.96 -3.80
N MET A 291 5.84 -9.27 -3.12
CA MET A 291 4.72 -10.07 -3.63
C MET A 291 3.51 -9.15 -3.79
N VAL A 292 2.83 -9.25 -4.94
CA VAL A 292 1.59 -8.53 -5.21
C VAL A 292 0.58 -9.49 -5.78
N VAL A 293 -0.64 -9.48 -5.24
CA VAL A 293 -1.73 -10.31 -5.72
C VAL A 293 -2.93 -9.44 -6.06
N VAL A 294 -3.51 -9.68 -7.22
CA VAL A 294 -4.80 -9.13 -7.65
C VAL A 294 -5.75 -10.31 -7.79
N CYS A 295 -6.83 -10.32 -7.04
CA CYS A 295 -7.71 -11.48 -6.96
C CYS A 295 -9.18 -11.11 -6.78
N LYS A 296 -10.03 -12.14 -6.82
CA LYS A 296 -11.45 -12.00 -6.48
C LYS A 296 -11.60 -11.65 -4.99
N PRO A 297 -12.62 -10.87 -4.63
CA PRO A 297 -12.88 -10.54 -3.22
C PRO A 297 -12.97 -11.76 -2.30
N GLU A 298 -13.63 -12.83 -2.72
CA GLU A 298 -13.81 -14.06 -1.93
C GLU A 298 -12.50 -14.81 -1.68
N ASP A 299 -11.47 -14.58 -2.47
CA ASP A 299 -10.18 -15.28 -2.36
C ASP A 299 -9.13 -14.48 -1.58
N SER A 300 -9.43 -13.23 -1.21
CA SER A 300 -8.39 -12.34 -0.67
C SER A 300 -7.82 -12.80 0.68
N MET A 301 -8.62 -13.33 1.58
CA MET A 301 -8.12 -13.81 2.87
C MET A 301 -7.27 -15.08 2.74
N MET A 302 -7.59 -15.96 1.79
CA MET A 302 -6.76 -17.12 1.47
C MET A 302 -5.39 -16.67 0.95
N TRP A 303 -5.37 -15.69 0.05
CA TRP A 303 -4.11 -15.15 -0.48
C TRP A 303 -3.31 -14.41 0.59
N TYR A 304 -3.98 -13.68 1.49
CA TYR A 304 -3.34 -13.04 2.63
C TYR A 304 -2.51 -14.05 3.44
N ASP A 305 -3.11 -15.19 3.79
CA ASP A 305 -2.43 -16.23 4.55
C ASP A 305 -1.28 -16.88 3.77
N LYS A 306 -1.46 -17.12 2.48
CA LYS A 306 -0.38 -17.66 1.62
C LYS A 306 0.80 -16.69 1.53
N LEU A 307 0.53 -15.39 1.44
CA LEU A 307 1.59 -14.39 1.30
C LEU A 307 2.50 -14.32 2.51
N TRP A 308 1.95 -14.19 3.72
CA TRP A 308 2.82 -14.11 4.89
C TRP A 308 3.59 -15.42 5.15
N LYS A 309 2.99 -16.57 4.83
CA LYS A 309 3.68 -17.87 4.93
C LYS A 309 4.90 -17.96 4.01
N ASN A 310 4.83 -17.38 2.82
CA ASN A 310 5.97 -17.34 1.91
C ASN A 310 7.18 -16.68 2.54
N THR A 311 6.98 -15.56 3.23
CA THR A 311 8.08 -14.86 3.93
C THR A 311 8.62 -15.69 5.08
N VAL A 312 7.74 -16.28 5.88
CA VAL A 312 8.15 -17.18 6.97
C VAL A 312 9.01 -18.33 6.43
N ASP A 313 8.56 -18.99 5.38
CA ASP A 313 9.27 -20.12 4.77
C ASP A 313 10.64 -19.70 4.24
N LEU A 314 10.72 -18.53 3.61
CA LEU A 314 11.99 -18.00 3.11
C LEU A 314 13.00 -17.77 4.24
N PHE A 315 12.58 -17.08 5.29
CA PHE A 315 13.47 -16.81 6.44
C PHE A 315 13.86 -18.10 7.15
N ARG A 316 12.95 -19.04 7.32
CA ARG A 316 13.26 -20.34 7.91
C ARG A 316 14.25 -21.14 7.06
N SER A 317 14.19 -21.03 5.74
CA SER A 317 15.17 -21.68 4.87
C SER A 317 16.59 -21.12 5.00
N MET A 318 16.73 -19.93 5.58
CA MET A 318 18.02 -19.31 5.91
C MET A 318 18.38 -19.44 7.39
N ASP A 319 17.73 -20.35 8.12
CA ASP A 319 17.94 -20.63 9.54
C ASP A 319 17.67 -19.42 10.47
N ILE A 320 16.74 -18.56 10.08
CA ILE A 320 16.37 -17.39 10.87
C ILE A 320 15.03 -17.65 11.55
N PRO A 321 14.95 -17.65 12.89
CA PRO A 321 13.68 -17.72 13.60
C PRO A 321 12.86 -16.46 13.37
N VAL A 322 11.56 -16.62 13.14
CA VAL A 322 10.64 -15.51 12.92
C VAL A 322 9.34 -15.68 13.71
N ARG A 323 8.61 -14.59 13.87
CA ARG A 323 7.25 -14.60 14.39
C ARG A 323 6.35 -13.75 13.52
N THR A 324 5.05 -13.99 13.61
CA THR A 324 4.04 -13.11 13.02
C THR A 324 3.40 -12.26 14.10
N LEU A 325 3.20 -10.97 13.79
CA LEU A 325 2.67 -9.97 14.70
C LEU A 325 1.46 -9.30 14.03
N GLU A 326 0.24 -9.59 14.52
CA GLU A 326 -0.97 -8.97 13.99
C GLU A 326 -1.00 -7.48 14.34
N CYS A 327 -1.16 -6.64 13.33
CA CYS A 327 -1.29 -5.21 13.52
C CYS A 327 -2.66 -4.88 14.09
N CYS A 328 -2.68 -4.10 15.16
CA CYS A 328 -3.92 -3.64 15.77
C CYS A 328 -4.57 -2.51 14.96
N SER A 329 -5.82 -2.22 15.26
CA SER A 329 -6.63 -1.23 14.53
C SER A 329 -6.00 0.16 14.43
N GLY A 330 -5.37 0.62 15.50
CA GLY A 330 -4.74 1.94 15.54
C GLY A 330 -3.41 2.02 14.77
N ASP A 331 -2.78 0.88 14.52
CA ASP A 331 -1.52 0.80 13.75
C ASP A 331 -1.73 0.59 12.24
N LEU A 332 -2.94 0.18 11.83
CA LEU A 332 -3.24 -0.03 10.42
C LEU A 332 -3.30 1.29 9.64
N ALA A 333 -2.57 1.36 8.53
CA ALA A 333 -2.73 2.45 7.56
C ALA A 333 -4.17 2.47 7.00
N ASP A 334 -4.62 3.65 6.57
CA ASP A 334 -6.04 3.90 6.28
C ASP A 334 -6.63 3.05 5.14
N LEU A 335 -5.83 2.58 4.20
CA LEU A 335 -6.33 1.75 3.11
C LEU A 335 -6.38 0.26 3.46
N LYS A 336 -5.75 -0.16 4.55
CA LYS A 336 -5.61 -1.57 4.90
C LYS A 336 -6.83 -2.14 5.60
N VAL A 337 -7.25 -3.32 5.18
CA VAL A 337 -8.30 -4.12 5.83
C VAL A 337 -7.71 -4.93 6.98
N LYS A 338 -6.51 -5.47 6.76
CA LYS A 338 -5.78 -6.29 7.73
C LYS A 338 -4.30 -6.31 7.37
N SER A 339 -3.45 -6.40 8.37
CA SER A 339 -2.01 -6.48 8.16
C SER A 339 -1.35 -7.33 9.25
N VAL A 340 -0.32 -8.07 8.86
CA VAL A 340 0.53 -8.84 9.76
C VAL A 340 1.98 -8.55 9.42
N ASP A 341 2.78 -8.26 10.44
CA ASP A 341 4.22 -8.10 10.29
C ASP A 341 4.89 -9.45 10.50
N VAL A 342 5.93 -9.71 9.71
CA VAL A 342 6.88 -10.79 9.99
C VAL A 342 8.07 -10.15 10.67
N GLU A 343 8.42 -10.69 11.84
CA GLU A 343 9.53 -10.21 12.64
C GLU A 343 10.58 -11.30 12.78
N ALA A 344 11.85 -10.95 12.58
CA ALA A 344 12.99 -11.85 12.72
C ALA A 344 13.63 -11.73 14.09
N TRP A 345 14.14 -12.85 14.57
CA TRP A 345 14.84 -12.91 15.85
C TRP A 345 16.22 -12.24 15.76
N SER A 346 16.52 -11.37 16.74
CA SER A 346 17.85 -10.80 16.95
C SER A 346 18.48 -11.42 18.18
N PRO A 347 19.43 -12.35 18.03
CA PRO A 347 20.12 -12.93 19.20
C PRO A 347 20.88 -11.90 20.03
N ARG A 348 21.39 -10.84 19.39
CA ARG A 348 22.10 -9.74 20.09
C ARG A 348 21.18 -8.96 21.01
N GLN A 349 20.00 -8.56 20.49
CA GLN A 349 19.03 -7.76 21.24
C GLN A 349 18.09 -8.62 22.09
N LYS A 350 18.06 -9.94 21.84
CA LYS A 350 17.15 -10.90 22.49
C LYS A 350 15.69 -10.50 22.30
N LYS A 351 15.36 -10.04 21.11
CA LYS A 351 14.00 -9.64 20.71
C LYS A 351 13.82 -9.81 19.21
N TYR A 352 12.55 -9.81 18.79
CA TYR A 352 12.18 -9.80 17.38
C TYR A 352 12.10 -8.37 16.86
N PHE A 353 12.38 -8.19 15.57
CA PHE A 353 12.19 -6.91 14.89
C PHE A 353 11.60 -7.11 13.51
N GLU A 354 10.87 -6.12 13.00
CA GLU A 354 10.18 -6.19 11.72
C GLU A 354 11.13 -6.33 10.54
N VAL A 355 10.86 -7.33 9.69
CA VAL A 355 11.56 -7.57 8.43
C VAL A 355 10.64 -7.57 7.22
N GLY A 356 9.34 -7.54 7.42
CA GLY A 356 8.36 -7.47 6.35
C GLY A 356 6.96 -7.25 6.87
N SER A 357 6.07 -6.80 5.98
CA SER A 357 4.67 -6.55 6.31
C SER A 357 3.78 -7.06 5.19
N CYS A 358 2.80 -7.87 5.55
CA CYS A 358 1.78 -8.41 4.66
C CYS A 358 0.48 -7.66 4.86
N SER A 359 -0.12 -7.19 3.78
CA SER A 359 -1.33 -6.35 3.85
C SER A 359 -2.40 -6.79 2.87
N ASN A 360 -3.64 -6.81 3.35
CA ASN A 360 -4.83 -6.93 2.54
C ASN A 360 -5.47 -5.54 2.46
N LEU A 361 -5.55 -4.97 1.26
CA LEU A 361 -6.12 -3.65 1.02
C LEU A 361 -7.60 -3.73 0.64
N GLY A 362 -8.15 -4.93 0.48
CA GLY A 362 -9.49 -5.10 -0.02
C GLY A 362 -9.64 -4.45 -1.39
N ASP A 363 -10.69 -3.69 -1.59
CA ASP A 363 -10.96 -2.97 -2.84
C ASP A 363 -10.49 -1.50 -2.84
N ALA A 364 -9.80 -1.05 -1.79
CA ALA A 364 -9.47 0.37 -1.64
C ALA A 364 -8.63 0.92 -2.80
N GLN A 365 -7.58 0.22 -3.19
CA GLN A 365 -6.74 0.63 -4.32
C GLN A 365 -7.49 0.49 -5.65
N ALA A 366 -8.20 -0.61 -5.81
CA ALA A 366 -8.99 -0.87 -7.03
C ALA A 366 -10.06 0.20 -7.26
N ARG A 367 -10.73 0.64 -6.20
CA ARG A 367 -11.73 1.71 -6.28
C ARG A 367 -11.10 3.02 -6.75
N ARG A 368 -9.96 3.39 -6.17
CA ARG A 368 -9.27 4.64 -6.52
C ARG A 368 -8.68 4.64 -7.92
N LEU A 369 -8.12 3.50 -8.35
CA LEU A 369 -7.45 3.35 -9.64
C LEU A 369 -8.35 2.75 -10.73
N LYS A 370 -9.61 2.44 -10.40
CA LYS A 370 -10.58 1.82 -11.32
C LYS A 370 -10.07 0.50 -11.89
N ILE A 371 -9.66 -0.39 -10.99
CA ILE A 371 -9.24 -1.76 -11.34
C ILE A 371 -10.46 -2.66 -11.22
N ARG A 372 -11.07 -2.97 -12.36
CA ARG A 372 -12.31 -3.70 -12.44
C ARG A 372 -12.09 -5.10 -12.99
N VAL A 373 -12.97 -6.01 -12.63
CA VAL A 373 -12.98 -7.37 -13.13
C VAL A 373 -14.28 -7.58 -13.92
N ASN A 374 -14.16 -8.20 -15.08
CA ASN A 374 -15.32 -8.57 -15.88
C ASN A 374 -15.76 -10.00 -15.50
N GLY A 375 -16.80 -10.10 -14.68
CA GLY A 375 -17.32 -11.36 -14.19
C GLY A 375 -17.94 -12.24 -15.28
N GLU A 376 -18.07 -13.53 -15.02
CA GLU A 376 -18.69 -14.52 -15.95
C GLU A 376 -20.15 -14.16 -16.29
N ASP A 377 -20.85 -13.52 -15.36
CA ASP A 377 -22.22 -13.05 -15.54
C ASP A 377 -22.32 -11.74 -16.33
N GLY A 378 -21.19 -11.20 -16.83
CA GLY A 378 -21.11 -9.92 -17.51
C GLY A 378 -21.12 -8.70 -16.59
N LYS A 379 -21.26 -8.88 -15.28
CA LYS A 379 -21.23 -7.79 -14.30
C LYS A 379 -19.78 -7.49 -13.90
N LYS A 380 -19.49 -6.20 -13.79
CA LYS A 380 -18.17 -5.75 -13.34
C LYS A 380 -18.15 -5.57 -11.83
N TYR A 381 -17.00 -5.89 -11.22
CA TYR A 381 -16.76 -5.64 -9.81
C TYR A 381 -15.32 -5.19 -9.61
N LEU A 382 -15.03 -4.64 -8.43
CA LEU A 382 -13.68 -4.20 -8.09
C LEU A 382 -12.84 -5.40 -7.62
N ALA A 383 -11.60 -5.48 -8.09
CA ALA A 383 -10.65 -6.48 -7.62
C ALA A 383 -10.22 -6.18 -6.18
N HIS A 384 -9.73 -7.20 -5.47
CA HIS A 384 -8.98 -7.03 -4.24
C HIS A 384 -7.49 -7.09 -4.51
N THR A 385 -6.72 -6.30 -3.76
CA THR A 385 -5.27 -6.22 -3.89
C THR A 385 -4.59 -6.53 -2.56
N LEU A 386 -3.48 -7.26 -2.65
CA LEU A 386 -2.68 -7.65 -1.50
C LEU A 386 -1.21 -7.49 -1.84
N ASN A 387 -0.41 -7.29 -0.82
CA ASN A 387 1.04 -7.25 -0.97
C ASN A 387 1.74 -7.81 0.25
N ASN A 388 2.98 -8.23 0.07
CA ASN A 388 3.85 -8.68 1.14
C ASN A 388 5.30 -8.52 0.72
N THR A 389 6.15 -8.22 1.69
CA THR A 389 7.60 -8.21 1.49
C THR A 389 8.12 -9.65 1.43
N VAL A 390 8.88 -9.98 0.39
CA VAL A 390 9.67 -11.22 0.41
C VAL A 390 10.91 -10.98 1.26
N VAL A 391 11.79 -10.08 0.82
CA VAL A 391 12.93 -9.58 1.61
C VAL A 391 13.19 -8.12 1.27
N ALA A 392 13.68 -7.38 2.24
CA ALA A 392 14.04 -5.97 2.10
C ALA A 392 15.40 -5.69 2.77
N PRO A 393 16.52 -6.11 2.15
CA PRO A 393 17.83 -5.79 2.69
C PRO A 393 18.17 -4.30 2.45
N PRO A 394 19.03 -3.70 3.28
CA PRO A 394 19.91 -4.40 4.21
C PRO A 394 19.34 -4.65 5.62
N ARG A 395 18.14 -4.18 5.98
CA ARG A 395 17.61 -4.42 7.34
C ARG A 395 17.62 -5.90 7.72
N MET A 396 17.16 -6.78 6.84
CA MET A 396 17.15 -8.21 7.14
C MET A 396 18.54 -8.83 7.26
N LEU A 397 19.59 -8.17 6.72
CA LEU A 397 20.97 -8.62 6.92
C LEU A 397 21.37 -8.60 8.40
N ILE A 398 20.76 -7.73 9.20
CA ILE A 398 20.98 -7.70 10.65
C ILE A 398 20.64 -9.07 11.24
N ALA A 399 19.42 -9.56 10.97
CA ALA A 399 19.01 -10.88 11.44
C ALA A 399 19.84 -12.01 10.83
N PHE A 400 20.14 -11.93 9.54
CA PHE A 400 20.93 -12.93 8.84
C PHE A 400 22.32 -13.06 9.46
N LEU A 401 23.03 -11.96 9.61
CA LEU A 401 24.40 -11.95 10.15
C LEU A 401 24.42 -12.42 11.60
N GLU A 402 23.50 -11.93 12.43
CA GLU A 402 23.44 -12.32 13.84
C GLU A 402 23.11 -13.81 14.03
N ASN A 403 22.19 -14.36 13.25
CA ASN A 403 21.78 -15.77 13.38
C ASN A 403 22.77 -16.75 12.74
N ASN A 404 23.64 -16.31 11.84
CA ASN A 404 24.60 -17.16 11.14
C ASN A 404 26.05 -16.86 11.54
N LEU A 405 26.27 -15.99 12.52
CA LEU A 405 27.61 -15.67 13.05
C LEU A 405 28.13 -16.81 13.90
N ASN A 406 29.40 -17.17 13.69
CA ASN A 406 30.11 -18.15 14.48
C ASN A 406 31.05 -17.47 15.51
N ALA A 407 31.43 -18.19 16.52
CA ALA A 407 32.29 -17.67 17.57
C ALA A 407 33.66 -17.12 17.08
N ASP A 408 34.13 -17.63 15.95
CA ASP A 408 35.42 -17.21 15.34
C ASP A 408 35.24 -15.98 14.40
N GLY A 409 34.05 -15.41 14.33
CA GLY A 409 33.77 -14.25 13.49
C GLY A 409 33.38 -14.58 12.05
N THR A 410 33.41 -15.86 11.65
CA THR A 410 32.88 -16.26 10.33
C THR A 410 31.38 -16.23 10.32
N VAL A 411 30.81 -16.10 9.11
CA VAL A 411 29.37 -16.16 8.90
C VAL A 411 29.06 -17.37 8.02
N SER A 412 28.25 -18.28 8.54
CA SER A 412 27.81 -19.48 7.79
C SER A 412 26.84 -19.07 6.68
N ILE A 413 27.01 -19.67 5.50
CA ILE A 413 26.11 -19.47 4.37
C ILE A 413 25.15 -20.67 4.28
N PRO A 414 23.85 -20.48 4.53
CA PRO A 414 22.87 -21.55 4.36
C PRO A 414 22.93 -22.16 2.96
N GLU A 415 22.64 -23.44 2.87
CA GLU A 415 22.75 -24.20 1.61
C GLU A 415 21.98 -23.52 0.47
N VAL A 416 20.81 -22.99 0.74
CA VAL A 416 19.95 -22.34 -0.27
C VAL A 416 20.59 -21.10 -0.93
N LEU A 417 21.58 -20.48 -0.28
CA LEU A 417 22.27 -19.30 -0.80
C LEU A 417 23.60 -19.61 -1.49
N ARG A 418 24.16 -20.81 -1.30
CA ARG A 418 25.53 -21.13 -1.76
C ARG A 418 25.71 -20.99 -3.26
N MET A 419 24.72 -21.37 -4.08
CA MET A 419 24.77 -21.19 -5.51
C MET A 419 24.91 -19.71 -5.94
N TYR A 420 24.39 -18.80 -5.14
CA TYR A 420 24.49 -17.35 -5.39
C TYR A 420 25.77 -16.74 -4.82
N MET A 421 26.49 -17.50 -3.99
CA MET A 421 27.72 -17.08 -3.30
C MET A 421 28.96 -17.79 -3.83
N GLY A 422 28.90 -18.31 -5.06
CA GLY A 422 30.03 -19.03 -5.66
C GLY A 422 30.36 -20.35 -4.97
N GLY A 423 29.37 -20.98 -4.32
CA GLY A 423 29.55 -22.24 -3.60
C GLY A 423 30.16 -22.09 -2.22
N LYS A 424 30.40 -20.88 -1.73
CA LYS A 424 30.99 -20.66 -0.41
C LYS A 424 30.07 -21.17 0.70
N GLU A 425 30.63 -21.89 1.65
CA GLU A 425 29.94 -22.41 2.83
C GLU A 425 29.97 -21.41 4.00
N LYS A 426 30.95 -20.54 4.01
CA LYS A 426 31.07 -19.47 5.02
C LYS A 426 31.85 -18.28 4.48
N LEU A 427 31.60 -17.12 5.09
CA LEU A 427 32.39 -15.90 4.86
C LEU A 427 33.41 -15.76 5.98
N VAL A 428 34.65 -15.41 5.60
CA VAL A 428 35.76 -15.23 6.53
C VAL A 428 36.06 -13.75 6.71
N PRO A 429 36.06 -13.22 7.95
CA PRO A 429 36.35 -11.80 8.15
C PRO A 429 37.79 -11.49 7.79
N LYS A 430 38.03 -10.22 7.42
CA LYS A 430 39.36 -9.70 7.08
C LYS A 430 40.10 -9.13 8.28
N HIS A 431 39.39 -8.90 9.35
CA HIS A 431 39.90 -8.31 10.58
C HIS A 431 39.51 -9.10 11.83
#